data_f378b6c16668dc912d993d0c4f09215d
#
_entry.id   f378b6c16668dc912d993d0c4f09215d
#
_cell.length_a   1.000
_cell.length_b   1.000
_cell.length_c   1.000
_cell.angle_alpha   90.00
_cell.angle_beta   90.00
_cell.angle_gamma   90.00
#
_symmetry.space_group_name_H-M   'P 1'
#
loop_
_entity.id
_entity.type
_entity.pdbx_description
1 polymer ?
#
loop_
_entity_poly.entity_id
_entity_poly.type
_entity_poly.pdbx_seq_one_letter_code
_entity_poly.pdbx_strand_id
1 'polypeptide(L)'
;MIDYDQMLSSRAMELKPSGIRKFFDILEEMQDVVSLTVGQPDFDTPWHIREAGIRSLEEGRTYYTSNSGTVELRREISAYQKRRFGLEYDPKNEIIVTVGGSEAIDLALRAVVNIGDEVIVPEPFYPNYHTF
;
A
#
# COMPACT_ATOMS: atom_id res chain seq x y z
N MET A 1 -35.07 -3.79 -16.11
CA MET A 1 -33.87 -3.03 -15.68
C MET A 1 -33.18 -3.90 -14.65
N ILE A 2 -31.89 -4.13 -14.78
CA ILE A 2 -31.14 -4.94 -13.80
C ILE A 2 -30.97 -4.09 -12.55
N ASP A 3 -31.35 -4.64 -11.40
CA ASP A 3 -31.11 -4.02 -10.10
C ASP A 3 -29.71 -4.45 -9.62
N TYR A 4 -28.74 -3.57 -9.81
CA TYR A 4 -27.34 -3.85 -9.47
C TYR A 4 -27.10 -3.90 -7.95
N ASP A 5 -27.93 -3.23 -7.16
CA ASP A 5 -27.78 -3.21 -5.70
C ASP A 5 -28.01 -4.60 -5.10
N GLN A 6 -28.89 -5.40 -5.70
CA GLN A 6 -29.10 -6.79 -5.29
C GLN A 6 -27.95 -7.75 -5.63
N MET A 7 -27.02 -7.32 -6.51
CA MET A 7 -25.86 -8.12 -6.91
C MET A 7 -24.64 -7.86 -6.03
N LEU A 8 -24.65 -6.79 -5.25
CA LEU A 8 -23.54 -6.39 -4.38
C LEU A 8 -23.66 -7.03 -2.99
N SER A 9 -22.51 -7.33 -2.37
CA SER A 9 -22.51 -7.77 -0.98
C SER A 9 -22.95 -6.64 -0.05
N SER A 10 -23.56 -6.98 1.09
CA SER A 10 -23.93 -5.99 2.11
C SER A 10 -22.74 -5.13 2.53
N ARG A 11 -21.57 -5.74 2.68
CA ARG A 11 -20.32 -5.03 3.01
C ARG A 11 -19.93 -4.00 1.96
N ALA A 12 -20.11 -4.31 0.67
CA ALA A 12 -19.83 -3.35 -0.41
C ALA A 12 -20.83 -2.18 -0.41
N MET A 13 -22.09 -2.45 -0.06
CA MET A 13 -23.14 -1.44 0.04
C MET A 13 -22.94 -0.48 1.23
N GLU A 14 -22.31 -0.94 2.30
CA GLU A 14 -21.99 -0.14 3.49
C GLU A 14 -20.79 0.78 3.29
N LEU A 15 -19.92 0.50 2.30
CA LEU A 15 -18.74 1.32 2.02
C LEU A 15 -19.14 2.69 1.50
N LYS A 16 -18.77 3.74 2.23
CA LYS A 16 -18.96 5.12 1.78
C LYS A 16 -17.72 5.59 0.99
N PRO A 17 -17.92 6.35 -0.10
CA PRO A 17 -16.81 6.97 -0.80
C PRO A 17 -15.93 7.80 0.13
N SER A 18 -14.61 7.68 -0.01
CA SER A 18 -13.67 8.48 0.80
C SER A 18 -13.91 9.98 0.56
N GLY A 19 -14.13 10.74 1.64
CA GLY A 19 -14.24 12.20 1.56
C GLY A 19 -12.99 12.88 0.97
N ILE A 20 -11.82 12.25 1.13
CA ILE A 20 -10.55 12.76 0.60
C ILE A 20 -10.57 12.81 -0.93
N ARG A 21 -11.18 11.84 -1.62
CA ARG A 21 -11.25 11.83 -3.09
C ARG A 21 -12.00 13.02 -3.67
N LYS A 22 -13.05 13.49 -3.01
CA LYS A 22 -13.78 14.68 -3.45
C LYS A 22 -12.91 15.94 -3.52
N PHE A 23 -11.88 16.02 -2.68
CA PHE A 23 -10.94 17.14 -2.72
C PHE A 23 -9.96 17.07 -3.89
N PHE A 24 -9.62 15.86 -4.35
CA PHE A 24 -8.79 15.71 -5.55
C PHE A 24 -9.52 16.20 -6.79
N ASP A 25 -10.79 15.79 -6.97
CA ASP A 25 -11.61 16.21 -8.12
C ASP A 25 -11.73 17.76 -8.15
N ILE A 26 -11.90 18.39 -6.99
CA ILE A 26 -11.97 19.85 -6.89
C ILE A 26 -10.62 20.50 -7.23
N LEU A 27 -9.50 19.92 -6.78
CA LEU A 27 -8.17 20.46 -7.03
C LEU A 27 -7.76 20.41 -8.51
N GLU A 28 -8.20 19.41 -9.26
CA GLU A 28 -7.94 19.32 -10.70
C GLU A 28 -8.59 20.47 -11.49
N GLU A 29 -9.68 21.05 -10.96
CA GLU A 29 -10.39 22.17 -11.58
C GLU A 29 -9.85 23.54 -11.13
N MET A 30 -9.02 23.58 -10.10
CA MET A 30 -8.51 24.84 -9.51
C MET A 30 -7.13 25.21 -10.08
N GLN A 31 -6.95 26.49 -10.43
CA GLN A 31 -5.66 27.04 -10.87
C GLN A 31 -5.03 27.82 -9.69
N ASP A 32 -3.70 27.82 -9.61
CA ASP A 32 -2.91 28.58 -8.63
C ASP A 32 -3.19 28.24 -7.15
N VAL A 33 -3.40 26.95 -6.87
CA VAL A 33 -3.68 26.46 -5.49
C VAL A 33 -2.48 25.73 -4.91
N VAL A 34 -2.16 26.04 -3.65
CA VAL A 34 -1.23 25.25 -2.86
C VAL A 34 -2.02 24.13 -2.17
N SER A 35 -1.80 22.89 -2.62
CA SER A 35 -2.48 21.72 -2.05
C SER A 35 -1.79 21.26 -0.74
N LEU A 36 -2.58 21.17 0.33
CA LEU A 36 -2.17 20.59 1.62
C LEU A 36 -2.96 19.30 1.91
N THR A 37 -3.54 18.67 0.88
CA THR A 37 -4.46 17.54 1.05
C THR A 37 -3.76 16.20 1.23
N VAL A 38 -2.66 15.97 0.53
CA VAL A 38 -1.89 14.71 0.61
C VAL A 38 -0.43 15.02 0.89
N GLY A 39 0.11 14.36 1.91
CA GLY A 39 1.54 14.38 2.17
C GLY A 39 2.27 13.47 1.18
N GLN A 40 3.12 14.07 0.35
CA GLN A 40 4.01 13.34 -0.55
C GLN A 40 5.39 13.99 -0.52
N PRO A 41 6.47 13.23 -0.80
CA PRO A 41 7.80 13.82 -0.95
C PRO A 41 7.79 14.86 -2.09
N ASP A 42 8.39 16.02 -1.85
CA ASP A 42 8.58 17.09 -2.85
C ASP A 42 9.95 17.01 -3.57
N PHE A 43 10.68 15.93 -3.31
CA PHE A 43 11.95 15.62 -3.97
C PHE A 43 11.75 14.58 -5.07
N ASP A 44 12.41 14.80 -6.19
CA ASP A 44 12.49 13.76 -7.22
C ASP A 44 13.19 12.51 -6.67
N THR A 45 12.73 11.34 -7.11
CA THR A 45 13.43 10.09 -6.83
C THR A 45 14.88 10.20 -7.32
N PRO A 46 15.89 9.87 -6.50
CA PRO A 46 17.30 9.95 -6.88
C PRO A 46 17.60 9.25 -8.20
N TRP A 47 18.46 9.86 -9.03
CA TRP A 47 18.72 9.39 -10.39
C TRP A 47 19.10 7.92 -10.46
N HIS A 48 19.99 7.45 -9.59
CA HIS A 48 20.44 6.05 -9.58
C HIS A 48 19.30 5.04 -9.36
N ILE A 49 18.23 5.43 -8.63
CA ILE A 49 17.04 4.60 -8.42
C ILE A 49 16.19 4.59 -9.69
N ARG A 50 15.97 5.79 -10.29
CA ARG A 50 15.24 5.91 -11.57
C ARG A 50 15.91 5.12 -12.67
N GLU A 51 17.24 5.26 -12.79
CA GLU A 51 18.05 4.54 -13.77
C GLU A 51 17.95 3.02 -13.60
N ALA A 52 17.98 2.51 -12.37
CA ALA A 52 17.80 1.09 -12.10
C ALA A 52 16.43 0.57 -12.56
N GLY A 53 15.36 1.36 -12.36
CA GLY A 53 14.03 1.06 -12.86
C GLY A 53 13.98 1.02 -14.39
N ILE A 54 14.53 2.04 -15.06
CA ILE A 54 14.60 2.10 -16.53
C ILE A 54 15.36 0.87 -17.07
N ARG A 55 16.53 0.59 -16.53
CA ARG A 55 17.36 -0.56 -16.94
C ARG A 55 16.62 -1.88 -16.78
N SER A 56 15.84 -2.06 -15.70
CA SER A 56 15.07 -3.29 -15.51
C SER A 56 14.04 -3.52 -16.61
N LEU A 57 13.44 -2.45 -17.13
CA LEU A 57 12.51 -2.51 -18.27
C LEU A 57 13.24 -2.79 -19.57
N GLU A 58 14.37 -2.13 -19.83
CA GLU A 58 15.22 -2.37 -21.02
C GLU A 58 15.75 -3.80 -21.07
N GLU A 59 16.07 -4.40 -19.91
CA GLU A 59 16.48 -5.79 -19.77
C GLU A 59 15.30 -6.79 -19.87
N GLY A 60 14.08 -6.31 -20.09
CA GLY A 60 12.89 -7.14 -20.23
C GLY A 60 12.46 -7.85 -18.95
N ARG A 61 12.76 -7.31 -17.77
CA ARG A 61 12.33 -7.87 -16.49
C ARG A 61 10.85 -7.60 -16.20
N THR A 62 9.98 -8.06 -17.09
CA THR A 62 8.53 -7.81 -17.07
C THR A 62 7.73 -9.09 -16.94
N TYR A 63 8.21 -10.03 -16.16
CA TYR A 63 7.59 -11.33 -15.93
C TYR A 63 7.09 -11.46 -14.49
N TYR A 64 6.27 -12.47 -14.25
CA TYR A 64 5.78 -12.79 -12.91
C TYR A 64 6.93 -13.22 -11.98
N THR A 65 6.84 -12.79 -10.73
CA THR A 65 7.78 -13.17 -9.67
C THR A 65 7.11 -14.11 -8.67
N SER A 66 7.84 -14.51 -7.64
CA SER A 66 7.25 -15.17 -6.47
C SER A 66 6.19 -14.27 -5.82
N ASN A 67 5.11 -14.86 -5.29
CA ASN A 67 4.06 -14.15 -4.55
C ASN A 67 4.59 -13.36 -3.35
N SER A 68 5.73 -13.78 -2.78
CA SER A 68 6.39 -13.07 -1.69
C SER A 68 7.35 -11.96 -2.16
N GLY A 69 7.44 -11.71 -3.47
CA GLY A 69 8.42 -10.83 -4.08
C GLY A 69 9.74 -11.54 -4.42
N THR A 70 10.64 -10.85 -5.15
CA THR A 70 11.93 -11.43 -5.52
C THR A 70 12.81 -11.70 -4.30
N VAL A 71 13.58 -12.77 -4.33
CA VAL A 71 14.46 -13.12 -3.21
C VAL A 71 15.56 -12.09 -3.00
N GLU A 72 16.01 -11.46 -4.08
CA GLU A 72 17.01 -10.39 -4.06
C GLU A 72 16.49 -9.21 -3.24
N LEU A 73 15.28 -8.72 -3.52
CA LEU A 73 14.66 -7.62 -2.77
C LEU A 73 14.46 -8.00 -1.29
N ARG A 74 14.01 -9.22 -1.03
CA ARG A 74 13.81 -9.68 0.36
C ARG A 74 15.13 -9.79 1.14
N ARG A 75 16.24 -10.16 0.49
CA ARG A 75 17.58 -10.13 1.09
C ARG A 75 18.02 -8.72 1.44
N GLU A 76 17.79 -7.76 0.53
CA GLU A 76 18.13 -6.36 0.80
C GLU A 76 17.27 -5.76 1.92
N ILE A 77 15.98 -6.11 1.99
CA ILE A 77 15.11 -5.72 3.11
C ILE A 77 15.63 -6.29 4.43
N SER A 78 15.99 -7.58 4.47
CA SER A 78 16.56 -8.21 5.67
C SER A 78 17.88 -7.54 6.09
N ALA A 79 18.78 -7.29 5.14
CA ALA A 79 20.03 -6.59 5.39
C ALA A 79 19.82 -5.14 5.89
N TYR A 80 18.83 -4.44 5.35
CA TYR A 80 18.44 -3.10 5.80
C TYR A 80 17.91 -3.13 7.24
N GLN A 81 17.01 -4.05 7.57
CA GLN A 81 16.42 -4.21 8.90
C GLN A 81 17.52 -4.50 9.94
N LYS A 82 18.45 -5.40 9.60
CA LYS A 82 19.60 -5.70 10.46
C LYS A 82 20.48 -4.47 10.68
N ARG A 83 20.85 -3.78 9.62
CA ARG A 83 21.75 -2.60 9.68
C ARG A 83 21.12 -1.42 10.41
N ARG A 84 19.82 -1.17 10.19
CA ARG A 84 19.13 0.02 10.70
C ARG A 84 18.56 -0.15 12.09
N PHE A 85 18.04 -1.34 12.39
CA PHE A 85 17.26 -1.61 13.61
C PHE A 85 17.78 -2.77 14.44
N GLY A 86 18.80 -3.49 13.98
CA GLY A 86 19.31 -4.68 14.67
C GLY A 86 18.39 -5.90 14.59
N LEU A 87 17.37 -5.87 13.71
CA LEU A 87 16.40 -6.94 13.54
C LEU A 87 16.85 -7.89 12.45
N GLU A 88 16.83 -9.18 12.73
CA GLU A 88 17.19 -10.24 11.79
C GLU A 88 15.94 -11.01 11.37
N TYR A 89 15.72 -11.10 10.06
CA TYR A 89 14.63 -11.86 9.44
C TYR A 89 15.18 -12.77 8.35
N ASP A 90 14.66 -14.00 8.27
CA ASP A 90 14.96 -14.89 7.15
C ASP A 90 14.29 -14.35 5.87
N PRO A 91 15.08 -13.99 4.84
CA PRO A 91 14.52 -13.44 3.61
C PRO A 91 13.65 -14.42 2.82
N LYS A 92 13.72 -15.72 3.13
CA LYS A 92 12.91 -16.74 2.44
C LYS A 92 11.53 -16.91 3.06
N ASN A 93 11.44 -16.88 4.41
CA ASN A 93 10.26 -17.32 5.14
C ASN A 93 9.61 -16.24 6.00
N GLU A 94 10.30 -15.11 6.27
CA GLU A 94 9.83 -14.08 7.21
C GLU A 94 9.61 -12.71 6.57
N ILE A 95 9.71 -12.60 5.23
CA ILE A 95 9.52 -11.36 4.50
C ILE A 95 8.57 -11.56 3.32
N ILE A 96 7.53 -10.74 3.24
CA ILE A 96 6.63 -10.63 2.10
C ILE A 96 6.67 -9.19 1.58
N VAL A 97 6.80 -9.04 0.28
CA VAL A 97 6.70 -7.75 -0.42
C VAL A 97 5.28 -7.61 -0.97
N THR A 98 4.62 -6.52 -0.62
CA THR A 98 3.23 -6.23 -0.97
C THR A 98 3.10 -5.05 -1.93
N VAL A 99 1.95 -4.91 -2.56
CA VAL A 99 1.62 -3.74 -3.40
C VAL A 99 1.18 -2.59 -2.49
N GLY A 100 2.15 -1.99 -1.82
CA GLY A 100 1.95 -0.89 -0.88
C GLY A 100 1.64 -1.32 0.56
N GLY A 101 1.71 -0.34 1.48
CA GLY A 101 1.49 -0.56 2.91
C GLY A 101 0.07 -0.98 3.26
N SER A 102 -0.93 -0.59 2.47
CA SER A 102 -2.33 -0.98 2.71
C SER A 102 -2.53 -2.48 2.60
N GLU A 103 -1.96 -3.13 1.57
CA GLU A 103 -2.01 -4.59 1.46
C GLU A 103 -1.27 -5.28 2.60
N ALA A 104 -0.12 -4.73 3.03
CA ALA A 104 0.62 -5.29 4.16
C ALA A 104 -0.21 -5.29 5.45
N ILE A 105 -0.93 -4.20 5.73
CA ILE A 105 -1.81 -4.07 6.91
C ILE A 105 -3.00 -5.02 6.79
N ASP A 106 -3.68 -5.05 5.64
CA ASP A 106 -4.83 -5.94 5.40
C ASP A 106 -4.44 -7.42 5.58
N LEU A 107 -3.32 -7.85 4.99
CA LEU A 107 -2.81 -9.21 5.14
C LEU A 107 -2.43 -9.54 6.59
N ALA A 108 -1.79 -8.61 7.30
CA ALA A 108 -1.43 -8.81 8.70
C ALA A 108 -2.68 -8.97 9.58
N LEU A 109 -3.68 -8.11 9.40
CA LEU A 109 -4.95 -8.20 10.14
C LEU A 109 -5.67 -9.51 9.83
N ARG A 110 -5.81 -9.89 8.57
CA ARG A 110 -6.42 -11.17 8.18
C ARG A 110 -5.72 -12.40 8.75
N ALA A 111 -4.41 -12.30 8.99
CA ALA A 111 -3.64 -13.40 9.57
C ALA A 111 -3.84 -13.58 11.07
N VAL A 112 -4.20 -12.51 11.81
CA VAL A 112 -4.20 -12.54 13.28
C VAL A 112 -5.56 -12.21 13.90
N VAL A 113 -6.52 -11.64 13.16
CA VAL A 113 -7.83 -11.21 13.68
C VAL A 113 -8.93 -12.16 13.21
N ASN A 114 -9.74 -12.65 14.16
CA ASN A 114 -10.91 -13.47 13.90
C ASN A 114 -12.20 -12.65 13.98
N ILE A 115 -13.31 -13.24 13.54
CA ILE A 115 -14.63 -12.63 13.71
C ILE A 115 -14.95 -12.52 15.21
N GLY A 116 -15.21 -11.30 15.66
CA GLY A 116 -15.51 -10.98 17.06
C GLY A 116 -14.30 -10.47 17.87
N ASP A 117 -13.10 -10.51 17.29
CA ASP A 117 -11.94 -9.86 17.91
C ASP A 117 -12.04 -8.33 17.80
N GLU A 118 -11.39 -7.63 18.72
CA GLU A 118 -11.37 -6.17 18.77
C GLU A 118 -9.96 -5.65 18.45
N VAL A 119 -9.90 -4.58 17.65
CA VAL A 119 -8.66 -3.88 17.30
C VAL A 119 -8.72 -2.44 17.82
N ILE A 120 -7.73 -2.03 18.60
CA ILE A 120 -7.61 -0.67 19.11
C ILE A 120 -6.98 0.21 18.04
N VAL A 121 -7.71 1.22 17.57
CA VAL A 121 -7.23 2.19 16.58
C VAL A 121 -7.21 3.58 17.24
N PRO A 122 -6.04 4.18 17.52
CA PRO A 122 -5.98 5.51 18.11
C PRO A 122 -6.39 6.59 17.10
N GLU A 123 -7.17 7.57 17.54
CA GLU A 123 -7.56 8.74 16.74
C GLU A 123 -6.61 9.93 16.98
N PRO A 124 -6.33 10.77 15.95
CA PRO A 124 -6.74 10.64 14.53
C PRO A 124 -5.95 9.57 13.79
N PHE A 125 -6.59 8.86 12.87
CA PHE A 125 -5.99 7.74 12.14
C PHE A 125 -6.23 7.83 10.63
N TYR A 126 -5.51 6.98 9.89
CA TYR A 126 -5.69 6.83 8.46
C TYR A 126 -7.07 6.18 8.16
N PRO A 127 -7.95 6.82 7.36
CA PRO A 127 -9.34 6.40 7.21
C PRO A 127 -9.55 4.95 6.80
N ASN A 128 -8.58 4.34 6.09
CA ASN A 128 -8.71 2.97 5.62
C ASN A 128 -8.64 1.92 6.74
N TYR A 129 -8.20 2.28 7.95
CA TYR A 129 -8.21 1.33 9.07
C TYR A 129 -9.61 0.81 9.44
N HIS A 130 -10.66 1.55 9.11
CA HIS A 130 -12.03 1.07 9.25
C HIS A 130 -12.50 0.10 8.16
N THR A 131 -11.76 0.02 7.05
CA THR A 131 -12.15 -0.81 5.89
C THR A 131 -11.41 -2.14 5.84
N PHE A 132 -10.33 -2.28 6.59
CA PHE A 132 -9.57 -3.52 6.75
C PHE A 132 -10.21 -4.48 7.80
#